data_0ca2d007efef2aceb965a6ddcbc20121
#
_entry.id   0ca2d007efef2aceb965a6ddcbc20121
#
_cell.length_a   1.000
_cell.length_b   1.000
_cell.length_c   1.000
_cell.angle_alpha   90.00
_cell.angle_beta   90.00
_cell.angle_gamma   90.00
#
_symmetry.space_group_name_H-M   'P 1'
#
loop_
_entity.id
_entity.type
_entity.pdbx_description
1 polymer ?
#
loop_
_entity_poly.entity_id
_entity_poly.type
_entity_poly.pdbx_seq_one_letter_code
_entity_poly.pdbx_strand_id
1 'polypeptide(L)'
;RSRGLGDVYKRQVKITLTDERELYTPVLEDGKEGEPTYRTEVMCYEGGIKSFVTYLGEKRDLEVLHPNVIYLKGQTDRGMAEIALQYNSSYNELLLSFANNVNTPDGGTHEEGFRSSLTRVFNDYGRSHGLLKDKDENLSGADVREGLICVISVKLQEAEFEGQTKAKLGNTEIRTLVSNMVYSKLMEFFEENPGVAKAIFEKATQAARARAAAKKARELVRRKSALETSRMPGKLADCREKDPTRTEIFIVEGDSAGGSAKMGRDSAIQAILPLWGKMLNVEKARADRIYGNDKLMPVVLALGCGIGDEFDISKLRYDKVFIMADADVDGSHICTLMLTFFFRYMRPLIEQGHVYVAQPPLFKVQKGSTIKYAYNDAEMALLSQEMPGAKINRYKGLGEMNPEQLWETTMNPDNRVIVRITIEDAEKADEAFTILMGDQVEPRRRFIETNAQYAKLDV
;
A
#
# COMPACT_ATOMS: atom_id res chain seq x y z
N ARG A 1 24.26 2.97 -0.13
CA ARG A 1 23.29 1.86 -0.26
C ARG A 1 23.39 1.33 -1.67
N SER A 2 23.99 0.13 -1.87
CA SER A 2 23.82 -0.62 -3.12
C SER A 2 22.35 -1.07 -3.16
N ARG A 3 21.60 -0.59 -4.15
CA ARG A 3 20.25 -1.07 -4.38
C ARG A 3 20.34 -2.35 -5.20
N GLY A 4 20.76 -3.46 -4.61
CA GLY A 4 20.67 -4.86 -5.06
C GLY A 4 20.80 -5.27 -6.55
N LEU A 5 20.62 -4.34 -7.48
CA LEU A 5 20.54 -4.59 -8.92
C LEU A 5 21.88 -4.59 -9.66
N GLY A 6 22.88 -3.94 -9.12
CA GLY A 6 24.24 -4.06 -9.66
C GLY A 6 24.69 -5.52 -9.71
N ASP A 7 24.20 -6.30 -8.75
CA ASP A 7 24.55 -7.72 -8.59
C ASP A 7 23.75 -8.63 -9.50
N VAL A 8 22.45 -8.32 -9.69
CA VAL A 8 21.58 -9.06 -10.60
C VAL A 8 22.05 -8.98 -12.06
N TYR A 9 22.73 -7.89 -12.43
CA TYR A 9 23.26 -7.70 -13.79
C TYR A 9 24.62 -8.30 -14.03
N LYS A 10 25.49 -8.26 -13.02
CA LYS A 10 26.78 -8.94 -13.06
C LYS A 10 26.61 -10.26 -12.30
N ARG A 11 25.98 -11.24 -12.93
CA ARG A 11 25.61 -12.56 -12.37
C ARG A 11 26.69 -13.25 -11.53
N GLN A 12 27.93 -12.76 -11.56
CA GLN A 12 29.10 -13.31 -10.88
C GLN A 12 29.63 -12.41 -9.76
N VAL A 13 29.04 -11.22 -9.56
CA VAL A 13 29.50 -10.31 -8.50
C VAL A 13 28.84 -10.71 -7.18
N LYS A 14 29.68 -11.04 -6.21
CA LYS A 14 29.28 -11.26 -4.83
C LYS A 14 29.56 -9.98 -4.04
N ILE A 15 28.51 -9.37 -3.48
CA ILE A 15 28.63 -8.22 -2.60
C ILE A 15 28.35 -8.67 -1.18
N THR A 16 29.26 -8.37 -0.28
CA THR A 16 29.10 -8.60 1.16
C THR A 16 28.95 -7.25 1.84
N LEU A 17 27.85 -7.05 2.52
CA LEU A 17 27.58 -5.86 3.32
C LEU A 17 27.64 -6.25 4.79
N THR A 18 28.56 -5.65 5.54
CA THR A 18 28.68 -5.84 6.99
C THR A 18 28.33 -4.54 7.69
N ASP A 19 27.37 -4.59 8.62
CA ASP A 19 27.00 -3.46 9.46
C ASP A 19 27.80 -3.52 10.77
N GLU A 20 28.84 -2.71 10.85
CA GLU A 20 29.75 -2.67 12.02
C GLU A 20 29.31 -1.73 13.12
N ARG A 21 28.11 -1.16 13.04
CA ARG A 21 27.62 -0.19 14.06
C ARG A 21 27.28 -0.85 15.37
N GLU A 22 26.71 -2.07 15.33
CA GLU A 22 26.29 -2.81 16.52
C GLU A 22 26.60 -4.30 16.37
N LEU A 23 27.16 -4.89 17.44
CA LEU A 23 27.32 -6.34 17.55
C LEU A 23 25.97 -6.95 17.97
N TYR A 24 25.60 -8.05 17.38
CA TYR A 24 24.45 -8.84 17.81
C TYR A 24 24.88 -10.28 18.09
N THR A 25 24.21 -10.92 19.02
CA THR A 25 24.43 -12.34 19.36
C THR A 25 23.38 -13.17 18.63
N PRO A 26 23.74 -13.95 17.59
CA PRO A 26 22.80 -14.79 16.89
C PRO A 26 22.33 -15.94 17.79
N VAL A 27 21.04 -16.27 17.70
CA VAL A 27 20.53 -17.50 18.30
C VAL A 27 20.71 -18.61 17.28
N LEU A 28 21.46 -19.66 17.65
CA LEU A 28 21.75 -20.83 16.82
C LEU A 28 20.50 -21.73 16.70
N GLU A 29 20.48 -22.63 15.71
CA GLU A 29 19.37 -23.58 15.49
C GLU A 29 19.07 -24.48 16.71
N ASP A 30 20.05 -24.68 17.58
CA ASP A 30 19.91 -25.44 18.84
C ASP A 30 19.40 -24.57 20.03
N GLY A 31 19.03 -23.31 19.77
CA GLY A 31 18.52 -22.37 20.75
C GLY A 31 19.59 -21.74 21.68
N LYS A 32 20.88 -21.98 21.43
CA LYS A 32 21.97 -21.36 22.18
C LYS A 32 22.40 -20.03 21.57
N GLU A 33 22.92 -19.15 22.39
CA GLU A 33 23.55 -17.93 21.96
C GLU A 33 24.88 -18.24 21.24
N GLY A 34 25.04 -17.70 20.03
CA GLY A 34 26.31 -17.76 19.29
C GLY A 34 27.30 -16.70 19.75
N GLU A 35 28.45 -16.62 19.10
CA GLU A 35 29.41 -15.56 19.39
C GLU A 35 28.89 -14.19 18.87
N PRO A 36 29.12 -13.09 19.60
CA PRO A 36 28.78 -11.73 19.12
C PRO A 36 29.44 -11.46 17.78
N THR A 37 28.66 -11.08 16.79
CA THR A 37 29.12 -10.84 15.42
C THR A 37 28.42 -9.61 14.82
N TYR A 38 28.95 -9.11 13.72
CA TYR A 38 28.30 -8.05 12.94
C TYR A 38 27.25 -8.65 11.99
N ARG A 39 26.15 -7.96 11.79
CA ARG A 39 25.16 -8.33 10.79
C ARG A 39 25.82 -8.24 9.41
N THR A 40 25.87 -9.38 8.74
CA THR A 40 26.47 -9.50 7.41
C THR A 40 25.45 -10.05 6.43
N GLU A 41 25.20 -9.32 5.34
CA GLU A 41 24.35 -9.75 4.25
C GLU A 41 25.21 -10.00 3.01
N VAL A 42 25.03 -11.16 2.39
CA VAL A 42 25.74 -11.57 1.19
C VAL A 42 24.78 -11.62 0.02
N MET A 43 25.02 -10.78 -0.99
CA MET A 43 24.20 -10.69 -2.19
C MET A 43 24.98 -11.27 -3.37
N CYS A 44 24.46 -12.35 -3.97
CA CYS A 44 24.99 -12.97 -5.18
C CYS A 44 23.87 -13.65 -5.93
N TYR A 45 23.51 -13.13 -7.11
CA TYR A 45 22.34 -13.60 -7.87
C TYR A 45 22.78 -14.20 -9.22
N GLU A 46 23.29 -15.42 -9.20
CA GLU A 46 23.79 -16.11 -10.41
C GLU A 46 22.70 -16.29 -11.48
N GLY A 47 21.44 -16.49 -11.08
CA GLY A 47 20.27 -16.55 -11.98
C GLY A 47 19.83 -15.21 -12.55
N GLY A 48 20.46 -14.08 -12.17
CA GLY A 48 20.09 -12.74 -12.62
C GLY A 48 18.66 -12.34 -12.18
N ILE A 49 17.89 -11.71 -13.08
CA ILE A 49 16.53 -11.24 -12.75
C ILE A 49 15.55 -12.38 -12.44
N LYS A 50 15.81 -13.63 -12.87
CA LYS A 50 15.04 -14.81 -12.45
C LYS A 50 15.15 -15.03 -10.94
N SER A 51 16.39 -15.12 -10.43
CA SER A 51 16.64 -15.27 -8.99
C SER A 51 16.06 -14.11 -8.19
N PHE A 52 16.05 -12.91 -8.77
CA PHE A 52 15.45 -11.75 -8.13
C PHE A 52 13.93 -11.87 -7.99
N VAL A 53 13.22 -12.36 -9.03
CA VAL A 53 11.78 -12.65 -8.94
C VAL A 53 11.50 -13.71 -7.89
N THR A 54 12.28 -14.80 -7.86
CA THR A 54 12.15 -15.84 -6.83
C THR A 54 12.36 -15.26 -5.43
N TYR A 55 13.43 -14.50 -5.22
CA TYR A 55 13.72 -13.83 -3.96
C TYR A 55 12.59 -12.90 -3.50
N LEU A 56 12.00 -12.12 -4.43
CA LEU A 56 10.88 -11.23 -4.12
C LEU A 56 9.63 -12.00 -3.67
N GLY A 57 9.39 -13.18 -4.24
CA GLY A 57 8.30 -14.08 -3.84
C GLY A 57 8.56 -14.74 -2.50
N GLU A 58 9.75 -15.31 -2.30
CA GLU A 58 10.16 -15.99 -1.07
C GLU A 58 10.18 -15.03 0.13
N LYS A 59 10.72 -13.82 -0.06
CA LYS A 59 10.76 -12.81 0.98
C LYS A 59 9.37 -12.42 1.49
N ARG A 60 8.35 -12.54 0.65
CA ARG A 60 6.94 -12.27 0.97
C ARG A 60 6.15 -13.54 1.32
N ASP A 61 6.81 -14.70 1.28
CA ASP A 61 6.21 -16.03 1.49
C ASP A 61 4.95 -16.24 0.62
N LEU A 62 5.04 -15.88 -0.65
CA LEU A 62 3.94 -15.97 -1.59
C LEU A 62 3.85 -17.38 -2.18
N GLU A 63 2.66 -17.95 -2.16
CA GLU A 63 2.38 -19.23 -2.81
C GLU A 63 2.34 -19.05 -4.33
N VAL A 64 3.30 -19.66 -5.03
CA VAL A 64 3.43 -19.54 -6.48
C VAL A 64 2.45 -20.47 -7.21
N LEU A 65 1.87 -20.00 -8.33
CA LEU A 65 0.97 -20.81 -9.17
C LEU A 65 1.72 -21.76 -10.11
N HIS A 66 2.99 -21.49 -10.34
CA HIS A 66 3.85 -22.32 -11.18
C HIS A 66 5.31 -22.25 -10.70
N PRO A 67 6.04 -23.40 -10.73
CA PRO A 67 7.36 -23.50 -10.08
C PRO A 67 8.44 -22.69 -10.79
N ASN A 68 8.38 -22.58 -12.12
CA ASN A 68 9.42 -21.95 -12.91
C ASN A 68 9.12 -20.49 -13.20
N VAL A 69 10.08 -19.60 -12.96
CA VAL A 69 10.03 -18.20 -13.39
C VAL A 69 10.05 -18.12 -14.91
N ILE A 70 9.06 -17.47 -15.50
CA ILE A 70 9.00 -17.20 -16.93
C ILE A 70 10.05 -16.13 -17.26
N TYR A 71 10.89 -16.39 -18.26
CA TYR A 71 11.97 -15.49 -18.62
C TYR A 71 11.96 -15.20 -20.11
N LEU A 72 11.88 -13.93 -20.44
CA LEU A 72 11.84 -13.42 -21.80
C LEU A 72 13.08 -12.56 -22.06
N LYS A 73 13.72 -12.72 -23.21
CA LYS A 73 14.88 -11.92 -23.61
C LYS A 73 14.79 -11.55 -25.08
N GLY A 74 15.03 -10.30 -25.42
CA GLY A 74 15.08 -9.79 -26.77
C GLY A 74 16.11 -8.69 -26.94
N GLN A 75 16.64 -8.57 -28.16
CA GLN A 75 17.64 -7.58 -28.51
C GLN A 75 17.41 -7.03 -29.90
N THR A 76 17.69 -5.75 -30.07
CA THR A 76 17.76 -5.04 -31.34
C THR A 76 19.06 -4.21 -31.40
N ASP A 77 19.32 -3.55 -32.51
CA ASP A 77 20.47 -2.66 -32.66
C ASP A 77 20.44 -1.49 -31.65
N ARG A 78 19.27 -1.12 -31.15
CA ARG A 78 19.05 0.02 -30.26
C ARG A 78 19.01 -0.32 -28.79
N GLY A 79 18.86 -1.60 -28.44
CA GLY A 79 18.78 -2.00 -27.03
C GLY A 79 18.45 -3.46 -26.81
N MET A 80 18.50 -3.85 -25.58
CA MET A 80 18.17 -5.19 -25.09
C MET A 80 17.11 -5.08 -23.98
N ALA A 81 16.21 -6.05 -23.95
CA ALA A 81 15.24 -6.20 -22.86
C ALA A 81 15.30 -7.61 -22.27
N GLU A 82 15.25 -7.70 -20.98
CA GLU A 82 15.10 -8.93 -20.21
C GLU A 82 13.92 -8.76 -19.26
N ILE A 83 13.03 -9.74 -19.21
CA ILE A 83 11.86 -9.75 -18.35
C ILE A 83 11.78 -11.09 -17.64
N ALA A 84 11.58 -11.07 -16.34
CA ALA A 84 11.30 -12.26 -15.54
C ALA A 84 9.97 -12.03 -14.82
N LEU A 85 9.10 -13.04 -14.86
CA LEU A 85 7.78 -12.93 -14.23
C LEU A 85 7.31 -14.26 -13.65
N GLN A 86 6.52 -14.19 -12.59
CA GLN A 86 5.91 -15.35 -11.94
C GLN A 86 4.57 -14.95 -11.32
N TYR A 87 3.60 -15.84 -11.39
CA TYR A 87 2.28 -15.64 -10.78
C TYR A 87 2.16 -16.35 -9.44
N ASN A 88 1.43 -15.76 -8.52
CA ASN A 88 1.17 -16.26 -7.18
C ASN A 88 -0.31 -16.13 -6.79
N SER A 89 -0.68 -16.67 -5.63
CA SER A 89 -2.06 -16.69 -5.16
C SER A 89 -2.59 -15.33 -4.66
N SER A 90 -1.72 -14.32 -4.44
CA SER A 90 -2.11 -13.00 -3.93
C SER A 90 -2.94 -12.19 -4.94
N TYR A 91 -3.48 -11.06 -4.49
CA TYR A 91 -4.30 -10.16 -5.32
C TYR A 91 -3.54 -8.95 -5.83
N ASN A 92 -2.32 -8.72 -5.31
CA ASN A 92 -1.53 -7.54 -5.61
C ASN A 92 -0.54 -7.80 -6.76
N GLU A 93 -0.27 -6.76 -7.54
CA GLU A 93 0.80 -6.72 -8.53
C GLU A 93 2.07 -6.19 -7.88
N LEU A 94 3.21 -6.83 -8.16
CA LEU A 94 4.53 -6.31 -7.87
C LEU A 94 5.31 -6.24 -9.18
N LEU A 95 5.46 -5.04 -9.71
CA LEU A 95 6.21 -4.79 -10.93
C LEU A 95 7.36 -3.82 -10.65
N LEU A 96 8.59 -4.27 -10.89
CA LEU A 96 9.80 -3.47 -10.80
C LEU A 96 10.40 -3.26 -12.18
N SER A 97 10.69 -2.03 -12.54
CA SER A 97 11.24 -1.70 -13.85
C SER A 97 12.55 -0.93 -13.75
N PHE A 98 13.47 -1.24 -14.66
CA PHE A 98 14.84 -0.71 -14.67
C PHE A 98 15.30 -0.37 -16.07
N ALA A 99 15.95 0.77 -16.21
CA ALA A 99 16.64 1.19 -17.42
C ALA A 99 18.12 1.48 -17.13
N ASN A 100 19.04 0.78 -17.83
CA ASN A 100 20.47 0.84 -17.58
C ASN A 100 20.83 0.70 -16.08
N ASN A 101 20.17 -0.24 -15.38
CA ASN A 101 20.31 -0.53 -13.94
C ASN A 101 19.77 0.57 -13.00
N VAL A 102 19.13 1.61 -13.54
CA VAL A 102 18.45 2.62 -12.74
C VAL A 102 17.01 2.19 -12.54
N ASN A 103 16.55 2.14 -11.28
CA ASN A 103 15.15 1.88 -10.98
C ASN A 103 14.28 3.02 -11.52
N THR A 104 13.19 2.67 -12.19
CA THR A 104 12.22 3.60 -12.76
C THR A 104 10.87 3.45 -12.03
N PRO A 105 10.72 4.01 -10.82
CA PRO A 105 9.52 3.82 -10.00
C PRO A 105 8.25 4.39 -10.66
N ASP A 106 8.38 5.38 -11.53
CA ASP A 106 7.27 5.95 -12.29
C ASP A 106 7.09 5.24 -13.65
N GLY A 107 7.77 4.10 -13.86
CA GLY A 107 7.68 3.29 -15.06
C GLY A 107 8.29 3.94 -16.30
N GLY A 108 7.53 3.97 -17.38
CA GLY A 108 7.91 4.55 -18.67
C GLY A 108 7.58 3.62 -19.83
N THR A 109 8.12 3.93 -21.00
CA THR A 109 7.80 3.28 -22.27
C THR A 109 8.03 1.76 -22.29
N HIS A 110 9.04 1.25 -21.57
CA HIS A 110 9.32 -0.19 -21.45
C HIS A 110 8.22 -0.91 -20.65
N GLU A 111 7.73 -0.29 -19.58
CA GLU A 111 6.63 -0.82 -18.78
C GLU A 111 5.30 -0.74 -19.54
N GLU A 112 5.03 0.36 -20.24
CA GLU A 112 3.85 0.50 -21.09
C GLU A 112 3.83 -0.59 -22.19
N GLY A 113 4.96 -0.86 -22.83
CA GLY A 113 5.12 -1.93 -23.80
C GLY A 113 4.81 -3.31 -23.23
N PHE A 114 5.29 -3.58 -22.01
CA PHE A 114 4.99 -4.81 -21.28
C PHE A 114 3.50 -4.94 -20.95
N ARG A 115 2.91 -3.94 -20.27
CA ARG A 115 1.51 -3.95 -19.82
C ARG A 115 0.53 -4.13 -20.97
N SER A 116 0.74 -3.42 -22.08
CA SER A 116 -0.12 -3.52 -23.24
C SER A 116 -0.01 -4.88 -23.95
N SER A 117 1.22 -5.37 -24.12
CA SER A 117 1.47 -6.64 -24.77
C SER A 117 1.01 -7.83 -23.93
N LEU A 118 1.23 -7.81 -22.62
CA LEU A 118 0.74 -8.84 -21.71
C LEU A 118 -0.79 -9.00 -21.85
N THR A 119 -1.51 -7.89 -21.79
CA THR A 119 -2.97 -7.91 -21.93
C THR A 119 -3.42 -8.47 -23.28
N ARG A 120 -2.71 -8.12 -24.35
CA ARG A 120 -2.97 -8.62 -25.69
C ARG A 120 -2.74 -10.13 -25.80
N VAL A 121 -1.60 -10.63 -25.32
CA VAL A 121 -1.27 -12.07 -25.31
C VAL A 121 -2.37 -12.87 -24.63
N PHE A 122 -2.81 -12.43 -23.44
CA PHE A 122 -3.87 -13.13 -22.73
C PHE A 122 -5.17 -13.18 -23.53
N ASN A 123 -5.60 -12.09 -24.12
CA ASN A 123 -6.83 -12.09 -24.90
C ASN A 123 -6.71 -12.94 -26.17
N ASP A 124 -5.61 -12.83 -26.91
CA ASP A 124 -5.40 -13.56 -28.17
C ASP A 124 -5.24 -15.07 -27.91
N TYR A 125 -4.41 -15.48 -26.96
CA TYR A 125 -4.22 -16.88 -26.58
C TYR A 125 -5.50 -17.48 -25.97
N GLY A 126 -6.16 -16.74 -25.07
CA GLY A 126 -7.39 -17.19 -24.45
C GLY A 126 -8.51 -17.48 -25.45
N ARG A 127 -8.64 -16.68 -26.51
CA ARG A 127 -9.62 -16.91 -27.57
C ARG A 127 -9.23 -18.05 -28.49
N SER A 128 -7.97 -18.11 -28.92
CA SER A 128 -7.50 -19.17 -29.82
C SER A 128 -7.58 -20.56 -29.20
N HIS A 129 -7.45 -20.67 -27.87
CA HIS A 129 -7.50 -21.95 -27.12
C HIS A 129 -8.82 -22.20 -26.41
N GLY A 130 -9.84 -21.36 -26.62
CA GLY A 130 -11.18 -21.54 -26.04
C GLY A 130 -11.25 -21.33 -24.53
N LEU A 131 -10.22 -20.70 -23.92
CA LEU A 131 -10.20 -20.30 -22.51
C LEU A 131 -11.10 -19.07 -22.27
N LEU A 132 -11.27 -18.24 -23.29
CA LEU A 132 -12.24 -17.15 -23.39
C LEU A 132 -13.22 -17.46 -24.50
N LYS A 133 -14.52 -17.46 -24.21
CA LYS A 133 -15.58 -17.66 -25.21
C LYS A 133 -15.79 -16.36 -26.00
N ASP A 134 -16.32 -16.47 -27.25
CA ASP A 134 -16.55 -15.30 -28.11
C ASP A 134 -17.45 -14.23 -27.47
N LYS A 135 -18.37 -14.65 -26.63
CA LYS A 135 -19.28 -13.76 -25.90
C LYS A 135 -18.71 -13.17 -24.61
N ASP A 136 -17.56 -13.65 -24.14
CA ASP A 136 -16.93 -13.14 -22.93
C ASP A 136 -16.25 -11.80 -23.22
N GLU A 137 -16.32 -10.87 -22.27
CA GLU A 137 -15.55 -9.63 -22.37
C GLU A 137 -14.04 -9.92 -22.35
N ASN A 138 -13.26 -9.06 -22.98
CA ASN A 138 -11.80 -9.15 -22.90
C ASN A 138 -11.34 -8.95 -21.47
N LEU A 139 -10.28 -9.67 -21.10
CA LEU A 139 -9.56 -9.44 -19.86
C LEU A 139 -8.93 -8.04 -19.91
N SER A 140 -9.09 -7.30 -18.84
CA SER A 140 -8.42 -5.99 -18.66
C SER A 140 -6.98 -6.16 -18.21
N GLY A 141 -6.19 -5.08 -18.32
CA GLY A 141 -4.83 -5.08 -17.80
C GLY A 141 -4.74 -5.42 -16.30
N ALA A 142 -5.69 -4.96 -15.48
CA ALA A 142 -5.73 -5.29 -14.07
C ALA A 142 -5.99 -6.79 -13.82
N ASP A 143 -6.89 -7.40 -14.61
CA ASP A 143 -7.21 -8.83 -14.48
C ASP A 143 -6.00 -9.72 -14.74
N VAL A 144 -5.19 -9.38 -15.76
CA VAL A 144 -4.03 -10.19 -16.15
C VAL A 144 -2.81 -9.95 -15.29
N ARG A 145 -2.80 -8.90 -14.46
CA ARG A 145 -1.69 -8.59 -13.53
C ARG A 145 -1.99 -8.94 -12.07
N GLU A 146 -3.18 -9.43 -11.76
CA GLU A 146 -3.49 -9.90 -10.40
C GLU A 146 -2.58 -11.07 -10.00
N GLY A 147 -1.83 -10.90 -8.91
CA GLY A 147 -0.86 -11.87 -8.41
C GLY A 147 0.43 -11.97 -9.23
N LEU A 148 0.75 -10.98 -10.04
CA LEU A 148 1.97 -10.94 -10.84
C LEU A 148 3.15 -10.37 -10.04
N ILE A 149 4.27 -11.11 -10.01
CA ILE A 149 5.60 -10.55 -9.70
C ILE A 149 6.36 -10.45 -11.02
N CYS A 150 6.86 -9.27 -11.36
CA CYS A 150 7.56 -9.03 -12.61
C CYS A 150 8.75 -8.07 -12.41
N VAL A 151 9.86 -8.42 -13.02
CA VAL A 151 11.04 -7.54 -13.12
C VAL A 151 11.33 -7.30 -14.59
N ILE A 152 11.29 -6.04 -14.99
CA ILE A 152 11.60 -5.58 -16.35
C ILE A 152 12.95 -4.87 -16.31
N SER A 153 13.86 -5.27 -17.17
CA SER A 153 15.14 -4.65 -17.28
C SER A 153 15.52 -4.38 -18.73
N VAL A 154 15.77 -3.13 -19.05
CA VAL A 154 16.19 -2.72 -20.38
C VAL A 154 17.57 -2.08 -20.36
N LYS A 155 18.34 -2.33 -21.42
CA LYS A 155 19.63 -1.71 -21.68
C LYS A 155 19.57 -0.96 -22.99
N LEU A 156 19.92 0.31 -22.95
CA LEU A 156 19.91 1.25 -24.05
C LEU A 156 21.29 1.89 -24.18
N GLN A 157 21.71 2.19 -25.41
CA GLN A 157 22.93 2.95 -25.64
C GLN A 157 22.79 4.36 -25.04
N GLU A 158 21.66 5.00 -25.31
CA GLU A 158 21.30 6.31 -24.76
C GLU A 158 19.92 6.22 -24.11
N ALA A 159 19.89 6.29 -22.78
CA ALA A 159 18.62 6.28 -22.03
C ALA A 159 18.15 7.71 -21.79
N GLU A 160 16.95 8.02 -22.30
CA GLU A 160 16.28 9.30 -22.11
C GLU A 160 15.27 9.16 -20.96
N PHE A 161 15.45 9.96 -19.91
CA PHE A 161 14.57 9.95 -18.76
C PHE A 161 13.74 11.24 -18.70
N GLU A 162 12.50 11.13 -18.23
CA GLU A 162 11.71 12.28 -17.84
C GLU A 162 12.23 12.79 -16.49
N GLY A 163 12.86 13.96 -16.50
CA GLY A 163 13.38 14.63 -15.31
C GLY A 163 14.72 14.09 -14.78
N GLN A 164 15.29 14.84 -13.84
CA GLN A 164 16.63 14.59 -13.29
C GLN A 164 16.66 13.39 -12.31
N THR A 165 15.53 13.04 -11.73
CA THR A 165 15.39 11.89 -10.81
C THR A 165 15.52 10.55 -11.51
N LYS A 166 15.45 10.52 -12.86
CA LYS A 166 15.47 9.31 -13.70
C LYS A 166 14.37 8.29 -13.34
N ALA A 167 13.27 8.78 -12.81
CA ALA A 167 12.18 7.94 -12.31
C ALA A 167 11.34 7.32 -13.43
N LYS A 168 11.33 7.93 -14.63
CA LYS A 168 10.52 7.48 -15.77
C LYS A 168 11.34 7.46 -17.06
N LEU A 169 11.26 6.36 -17.84
CA LEU A 169 11.93 6.22 -19.11
C LEU A 169 11.07 6.73 -20.26
N GLY A 170 11.66 7.58 -21.15
CA GLY A 170 10.98 8.21 -22.28
C GLY A 170 11.19 7.57 -23.66
N ASN A 171 12.23 6.73 -23.82
CA ASN A 171 12.60 6.14 -25.13
C ASN A 171 11.45 5.36 -25.80
N THR A 172 10.92 5.86 -26.90
CA THR A 172 9.76 5.24 -27.59
C THR A 172 10.09 3.93 -28.28
N GLU A 173 11.31 3.76 -28.79
CA GLU A 173 11.77 2.55 -29.48
C GLU A 173 11.78 1.32 -28.57
N ILE A 174 12.02 1.49 -27.26
CA ILE A 174 12.06 0.38 -26.33
C ILE A 174 10.65 -0.18 -26.06
N ARG A 175 9.63 0.65 -26.17
CA ARG A 175 8.22 0.22 -26.08
C ARG A 175 7.92 -0.86 -27.15
N THR A 176 8.36 -0.61 -28.38
CA THR A 176 8.14 -1.54 -29.50
C THR A 176 8.94 -2.83 -29.31
N LEU A 177 10.20 -2.73 -28.90
CA LEU A 177 11.05 -3.91 -28.61
C LEU A 177 10.40 -4.79 -27.55
N VAL A 178 10.04 -4.20 -26.41
CA VAL A 178 9.42 -4.92 -25.29
C VAL A 178 8.08 -5.53 -25.71
N SER A 179 7.23 -4.75 -26.39
CA SER A 179 5.93 -5.22 -26.82
C SER A 179 6.01 -6.43 -27.74
N ASN A 180 6.87 -6.39 -28.76
CA ASN A 180 7.04 -7.49 -29.71
C ASN A 180 7.66 -8.73 -29.06
N MET A 181 8.67 -8.52 -28.21
CA MET A 181 9.32 -9.61 -27.47
C MET A 181 8.34 -10.32 -26.54
N VAL A 182 7.58 -9.55 -25.76
CA VAL A 182 6.60 -10.12 -24.81
C VAL A 182 5.54 -10.89 -25.58
N TYR A 183 5.00 -10.32 -26.66
CA TYR A 183 3.98 -10.98 -27.45
C TYR A 183 4.47 -12.33 -28.02
N SER A 184 5.59 -12.34 -28.73
CA SER A 184 6.09 -13.54 -29.39
C SER A 184 6.54 -14.61 -28.39
N LYS A 185 7.35 -14.21 -27.41
CA LYS A 185 7.96 -15.14 -26.45
C LYS A 185 6.98 -15.69 -25.41
N LEU A 186 6.00 -14.91 -25.01
CA LEU A 186 5.00 -15.38 -24.05
C LEU A 186 3.94 -16.25 -24.72
N MET A 187 3.58 -15.98 -25.98
CA MET A 187 2.77 -16.89 -26.78
C MET A 187 3.46 -18.25 -26.94
N GLU A 188 4.75 -18.25 -27.36
CA GLU A 188 5.58 -19.46 -27.46
C GLU A 188 5.60 -20.23 -26.14
N PHE A 189 5.84 -19.53 -25.02
CA PHE A 189 5.86 -20.15 -23.69
C PHE A 189 4.52 -20.81 -23.32
N PHE A 190 3.40 -20.14 -23.58
CA PHE A 190 2.08 -20.70 -23.27
C PHE A 190 1.75 -21.92 -24.13
N GLU A 191 2.17 -21.94 -25.42
CA GLU A 191 2.04 -23.12 -26.28
C GLU A 191 2.86 -24.32 -25.77
N GLU A 192 4.09 -24.05 -25.30
CA GLU A 192 4.97 -25.08 -24.73
C GLU A 192 4.52 -25.57 -23.34
N ASN A 193 3.80 -24.71 -22.58
CA ASN A 193 3.44 -24.98 -21.18
C ASN A 193 1.94 -24.79 -20.92
N PRO A 194 1.05 -25.56 -21.58
CA PRO A 194 -0.41 -25.35 -21.51
C PRO A 194 -0.99 -25.51 -20.09
N GLY A 195 -0.36 -26.31 -19.23
CA GLY A 195 -0.76 -26.46 -17.82
C GLY A 195 -0.53 -25.20 -17.01
N VAL A 196 0.62 -24.54 -17.21
CA VAL A 196 0.95 -23.25 -16.58
C VAL A 196 0.04 -22.15 -17.13
N ALA A 197 -0.14 -22.11 -18.46
CA ALA A 197 -1.05 -21.17 -19.10
C ALA A 197 -2.46 -21.26 -18.49
N LYS A 198 -3.01 -22.49 -18.38
CA LYS A 198 -4.34 -22.72 -17.79
C LYS A 198 -4.43 -22.18 -16.36
N ALA A 199 -3.47 -22.47 -15.49
CA ALA A 199 -3.47 -21.98 -14.11
C ALA A 199 -3.47 -20.44 -14.02
N ILE A 200 -2.65 -19.79 -14.85
CA ILE A 200 -2.57 -18.33 -14.92
C ILE A 200 -3.89 -17.75 -15.48
N PHE A 201 -4.47 -18.36 -16.51
CA PHE A 201 -5.76 -17.95 -17.08
C PHE A 201 -6.93 -18.12 -16.11
N GLU A 202 -6.95 -19.18 -15.32
CA GLU A 202 -7.95 -19.37 -14.26
C GLU A 202 -7.90 -18.21 -13.25
N LYS A 203 -6.70 -17.80 -12.84
CA LYS A 203 -6.48 -16.64 -11.95
C LYS A 203 -7.02 -15.36 -12.60
N ALA A 204 -6.61 -15.04 -13.82
CA ALA A 204 -7.05 -13.84 -14.55
C ALA A 204 -8.56 -13.81 -14.78
N THR A 205 -9.17 -14.96 -15.10
CA THR A 205 -10.63 -15.08 -15.27
C THR A 205 -11.38 -14.87 -13.96
N GLN A 206 -10.82 -15.36 -12.82
CA GLN A 206 -11.40 -15.10 -11.50
C GLN A 206 -11.31 -13.62 -11.15
N ALA A 207 -10.19 -12.94 -11.47
CA ALA A 207 -10.04 -11.50 -11.30
C ALA A 207 -11.06 -10.71 -12.12
N ALA A 208 -11.25 -11.08 -13.40
CA ALA A 208 -12.26 -10.45 -14.28
C ALA A 208 -13.68 -10.61 -13.74
N ARG A 209 -14.05 -11.79 -13.24
CA ARG A 209 -15.35 -12.02 -12.59
C ARG A 209 -15.54 -11.18 -11.36
N ALA A 210 -14.52 -11.09 -10.51
CA ALA A 210 -14.56 -10.26 -9.30
C ALA A 210 -14.71 -8.78 -9.67
N ARG A 211 -13.97 -8.29 -10.68
CA ARG A 211 -14.09 -6.92 -11.20
C ARG A 211 -15.51 -6.64 -11.74
N ALA A 212 -16.08 -7.56 -12.51
CA ALA A 212 -17.44 -7.42 -13.02
C ALA A 212 -18.47 -7.38 -11.88
N ALA A 213 -18.31 -8.22 -10.86
CA ALA A 213 -19.15 -8.20 -9.66
C ALA A 213 -19.01 -6.88 -8.89
N ALA A 214 -17.79 -6.37 -8.73
CA ALA A 214 -17.51 -5.07 -8.11
C ALA A 214 -18.18 -3.93 -8.88
N LYS A 215 -18.08 -3.92 -10.22
CA LYS A 215 -18.74 -2.92 -11.08
C LYS A 215 -20.25 -2.95 -10.89
N LYS A 216 -20.85 -4.14 -10.90
CA LYS A 216 -22.30 -4.31 -10.68
C LYS A 216 -22.72 -3.84 -9.29
N ALA A 217 -21.97 -4.20 -8.24
CA ALA A 217 -22.23 -3.75 -6.87
C ALA A 217 -22.19 -2.22 -6.77
N ARG A 218 -21.17 -1.60 -7.38
CA ARG A 218 -21.06 -0.14 -7.42
C ARG A 218 -22.20 0.54 -8.16
N GLU A 219 -22.62 0.00 -9.31
CA GLU A 219 -23.77 0.54 -10.05
C GLU A 219 -25.06 0.48 -9.22
N LEU A 220 -25.25 -0.59 -8.46
CA LEU A 220 -26.38 -0.72 -7.53
C LEU A 220 -26.32 0.32 -6.41
N VAL A 221 -25.13 0.55 -5.82
CA VAL A 221 -24.94 1.61 -4.81
C VAL A 221 -25.20 2.98 -5.43
N ARG A 222 -24.67 3.26 -6.62
CA ARG A 222 -24.86 4.53 -7.33
C ARG A 222 -26.33 4.76 -7.71
N ARG A 223 -27.06 3.72 -8.14
CA ARG A 223 -28.51 3.81 -8.41
C ARG A 223 -29.30 4.08 -7.13
N LYS A 224 -28.98 3.41 -6.03
CA LYS A 224 -29.61 3.68 -4.73
C LYS A 224 -29.34 5.11 -4.27
N SER A 225 -28.10 5.61 -4.37
CA SER A 225 -27.77 6.99 -4.00
C SER A 225 -28.38 8.02 -4.94
N ALA A 226 -28.60 7.72 -6.22
CA ALA A 226 -29.30 8.60 -7.17
C ALA A 226 -30.82 8.64 -6.95
N LEU A 227 -31.42 7.52 -6.51
CA LEU A 227 -32.84 7.45 -6.16
C LEU A 227 -33.15 8.03 -4.77
N GLU A 228 -32.20 7.98 -3.84
CA GLU A 228 -32.33 8.54 -2.47
C GLU A 228 -31.88 9.99 -2.37
N THR A 229 -31.93 10.75 -3.46
CA THR A 229 -31.61 12.19 -3.51
C THR A 229 -30.38 12.56 -2.71
N SER A 230 -29.20 12.65 -3.37
CA SER A 230 -28.09 13.50 -2.91
C SER A 230 -27.63 13.31 -1.43
N ARG A 231 -27.80 12.13 -0.82
CA ARG A 231 -27.38 11.93 0.55
C ARG A 231 -25.96 11.37 0.61
N MET A 232 -25.07 12.24 1.10
CA MET A 232 -23.82 11.87 1.75
C MET A 232 -24.00 10.69 2.69
N PRO A 233 -22.93 9.89 2.99
CA PRO A 233 -23.02 8.85 4.00
C PRO A 233 -23.75 9.35 5.23
N GLY A 234 -24.82 8.67 5.67
CA GLY A 234 -25.77 9.17 6.67
C GLY A 234 -25.15 9.56 8.02
N LYS A 235 -23.91 9.18 8.26
CA LYS A 235 -23.12 9.56 9.44
C LYS A 235 -22.13 10.70 9.19
N LEU A 236 -21.90 11.12 7.95
CA LEU A 236 -21.00 12.23 7.64
C LEU A 236 -21.60 13.55 8.12
N ALA A 237 -20.91 14.22 9.02
CA ALA A 237 -21.14 15.61 9.35
C ALA A 237 -20.25 16.49 8.48
N ASP A 238 -20.73 16.93 7.30
CA ASP A 238 -19.98 17.69 6.34
C ASP A 238 -19.68 19.12 6.82
N CYS A 239 -18.70 19.79 6.21
CA CYS A 239 -18.38 21.19 6.44
C CYS A 239 -19.17 22.11 5.47
N ARG A 240 -19.19 23.40 5.76
CA ARG A 240 -19.90 24.40 4.96
C ARG A 240 -19.09 24.90 3.77
N GLU A 241 -17.77 24.96 3.91
CA GLU A 241 -16.85 25.35 2.83
C GLU A 241 -16.92 24.33 1.69
N LYS A 242 -16.86 24.85 0.45
CA LYS A 242 -16.92 24.02 -0.77
C LYS A 242 -15.60 23.98 -1.54
N ASP A 243 -14.66 24.85 -1.20
CA ASP A 243 -13.31 24.80 -1.75
C ASP A 243 -12.52 23.70 -1.08
N PRO A 244 -12.18 22.59 -1.79
CA PRO A 244 -11.45 21.46 -1.21
C PRO A 244 -10.14 21.87 -0.57
N THR A 245 -9.44 22.87 -1.11
CA THR A 245 -8.12 23.32 -0.63
C THR A 245 -8.16 23.91 0.78
N ARG A 246 -9.35 24.26 1.27
CA ARG A 246 -9.58 24.87 2.57
C ARG A 246 -10.27 23.95 3.57
N THR A 247 -10.57 22.72 3.17
CA THR A 247 -11.36 21.77 3.97
C THR A 247 -10.55 20.59 4.43
N GLU A 248 -10.98 20.02 5.53
CA GLU A 248 -10.38 18.82 6.10
C GLU A 248 -11.45 17.87 6.64
N ILE A 249 -11.16 16.55 6.58
CA ILE A 249 -12.05 15.52 7.10
C ILE A 249 -11.33 14.71 8.19
N PHE A 250 -12.03 14.47 9.30
CA PHE A 250 -11.60 13.56 10.35
C PHE A 250 -12.39 12.25 10.25
N ILE A 251 -11.69 11.17 9.99
CA ILE A 251 -12.23 9.81 10.04
C ILE A 251 -12.00 9.31 11.46
N VAL A 252 -13.08 9.22 12.24
CA VAL A 252 -13.03 9.07 13.69
C VAL A 252 -13.47 7.67 14.09
N GLU A 253 -12.73 7.03 14.99
CA GLU A 253 -13.13 5.75 15.56
C GLU A 253 -14.31 5.90 16.51
N GLY A 254 -15.39 5.18 16.18
CA GLY A 254 -16.58 5.06 17.04
C GLY A 254 -17.54 6.25 17.02
N ASP A 255 -18.79 5.96 17.38
CA ASP A 255 -19.85 6.96 17.41
C ASP A 255 -19.73 7.93 18.59
N SER A 256 -19.15 7.49 19.73
CA SER A 256 -18.95 8.33 20.90
C SER A 256 -17.97 9.46 20.62
N ALA A 257 -16.76 9.10 20.17
CA ALA A 257 -15.74 10.08 19.79
C ALA A 257 -16.21 10.93 18.59
N GLY A 258 -16.90 10.32 17.62
CA GLY A 258 -17.52 11.02 16.51
C GLY A 258 -18.54 12.08 16.95
N GLY A 259 -19.30 11.80 18.02
CA GLY A 259 -20.24 12.75 18.63
C GLY A 259 -19.53 13.96 19.23
N SER A 260 -18.51 13.74 20.07
CA SER A 260 -17.68 14.81 20.64
C SER A 260 -16.97 15.62 19.57
N ALA A 261 -16.38 14.96 18.56
CA ALA A 261 -15.72 15.63 17.44
C ALA A 261 -16.68 16.50 16.62
N LYS A 262 -17.90 16.02 16.36
CA LYS A 262 -18.94 16.77 15.66
C LYS A 262 -19.34 18.05 16.40
N MET A 263 -19.41 17.99 17.72
CA MET A 263 -19.76 19.15 18.55
C MET A 263 -18.58 20.13 18.71
N GLY A 264 -17.36 19.62 18.80
CA GLY A 264 -16.15 20.44 19.03
C GLY A 264 -15.54 21.06 17.76
N ARG A 265 -15.84 20.53 16.56
CA ARG A 265 -15.19 20.96 15.30
C ARG A 265 -15.50 22.39 14.89
N ASP A 266 -14.63 22.97 14.07
CA ASP A 266 -15.01 24.11 13.23
C ASP A 266 -15.86 23.63 12.04
N SER A 267 -17.18 23.79 12.15
CA SER A 267 -18.11 23.36 11.11
C SER A 267 -17.99 24.13 9.79
N ALA A 268 -17.19 25.20 9.75
CA ALA A 268 -16.92 25.92 8.50
C ALA A 268 -16.06 25.08 7.57
N ILE A 269 -14.99 24.47 8.09
CA ILE A 269 -13.94 23.82 7.30
C ILE A 269 -13.72 22.34 7.62
N GLN A 270 -14.22 21.85 8.76
CA GLN A 270 -13.98 20.49 9.22
C GLN A 270 -15.22 19.58 9.06
N ALA A 271 -15.02 18.44 8.41
CA ALA A 271 -15.99 17.37 8.30
C ALA A 271 -15.63 16.21 9.24
N ILE A 272 -16.64 15.51 9.79
CA ILE A 272 -16.46 14.33 10.66
C ILE A 272 -17.17 13.14 10.06
N LEU A 273 -16.42 12.03 9.91
CA LEU A 273 -16.95 10.74 9.49
C LEU A 273 -16.67 9.68 10.56
N PRO A 274 -17.64 9.35 11.42
CA PRO A 274 -17.47 8.26 12.37
C PRO A 274 -17.44 6.90 11.69
N LEU A 275 -16.49 6.05 12.08
CA LEU A 275 -16.41 4.64 11.70
C LEU A 275 -16.89 3.76 12.86
N TRP A 276 -17.57 2.67 12.56
CA TRP A 276 -18.03 1.72 13.57
C TRP A 276 -17.30 0.39 13.47
N GLY A 277 -16.34 0.20 14.36
CA GLY A 277 -15.56 -1.03 14.48
C GLY A 277 -14.55 -1.23 13.36
N LYS A 278 -13.85 -2.34 13.39
CA LYS A 278 -12.74 -2.67 12.48
C LYS A 278 -13.23 -2.79 11.04
N MET A 279 -12.46 -2.23 10.12
CA MET A 279 -12.71 -2.28 8.68
C MET A 279 -12.23 -3.60 8.07
N LEU A 280 -12.63 -3.84 6.82
CA LEU A 280 -12.10 -4.92 6.01
C LEU A 280 -10.59 -4.74 5.80
N ASN A 281 -9.83 -5.79 6.08
CA ASN A 281 -8.44 -5.84 5.66
C ASN A 281 -8.37 -6.07 4.15
N VAL A 282 -8.05 -5.03 3.41
CA VAL A 282 -8.04 -5.04 1.94
C VAL A 282 -6.84 -5.78 1.35
N GLU A 283 -5.79 -6.05 2.14
CA GLU A 283 -4.67 -6.89 1.72
C GLU A 283 -5.13 -8.34 1.48
N LYS A 284 -6.14 -8.79 2.24
CA LYS A 284 -6.74 -10.13 2.18
C LYS A 284 -8.02 -10.20 1.37
N ALA A 285 -8.40 -9.13 0.68
CA ALA A 285 -9.70 -9.05 0.04
C ALA A 285 -9.60 -8.52 -1.39
N ARG A 286 -10.42 -9.10 -2.27
CA ARG A 286 -10.58 -8.59 -3.64
C ARG A 286 -11.40 -7.29 -3.66
N ALA A 287 -11.23 -6.53 -4.74
CA ALA A 287 -11.87 -5.24 -4.94
C ALA A 287 -13.43 -5.29 -4.88
N ASP A 288 -14.05 -6.40 -5.30
CA ASP A 288 -15.51 -6.58 -5.20
C ASP A 288 -16.04 -6.52 -3.77
N ARG A 289 -15.28 -7.05 -2.81
CA ARG A 289 -15.62 -6.98 -1.39
C ARG A 289 -15.51 -5.58 -0.81
N ILE A 290 -14.66 -4.73 -1.37
CA ILE A 290 -14.53 -3.33 -0.92
C ILE A 290 -15.78 -2.55 -1.25
N TYR A 291 -16.29 -2.66 -2.48
CA TYR A 291 -17.53 -2.00 -2.90
C TYR A 291 -18.79 -2.49 -2.15
N GLY A 292 -18.77 -3.72 -1.66
CA GLY A 292 -19.82 -4.27 -0.80
C GLY A 292 -19.64 -3.98 0.69
N ASN A 293 -18.54 -3.32 1.10
CA ASN A 293 -18.24 -3.12 2.51
C ASN A 293 -18.88 -1.83 3.04
N ASP A 294 -19.76 -1.97 4.02
CA ASP A 294 -20.53 -0.89 4.63
C ASP A 294 -19.67 0.10 5.45
N LYS A 295 -18.43 -0.24 5.77
CA LYS A 295 -17.50 0.61 6.52
C LYS A 295 -16.53 1.37 5.62
N LEU A 296 -16.08 0.76 4.52
CA LEU A 296 -15.17 1.41 3.57
C LEU A 296 -15.91 2.33 2.59
N MET A 297 -17.09 1.93 2.12
CA MET A 297 -17.86 2.73 1.16
C MET A 297 -18.20 4.15 1.65
N PRO A 298 -18.55 4.39 2.93
CA PRO A 298 -18.71 5.76 3.43
C PRO A 298 -17.44 6.62 3.28
N VAL A 299 -16.25 6.04 3.46
CA VAL A 299 -14.97 6.76 3.27
C VAL A 299 -14.80 7.11 1.79
N VAL A 300 -14.99 6.14 0.87
CA VAL A 300 -14.89 6.36 -0.58
C VAL A 300 -15.85 7.46 -1.04
N LEU A 301 -17.10 7.41 -0.59
CA LEU A 301 -18.13 8.39 -0.95
C LEU A 301 -17.84 9.78 -0.35
N ALA A 302 -17.35 9.85 0.89
CA ALA A 302 -17.00 11.10 1.53
C ALA A 302 -15.83 11.80 0.81
N LEU A 303 -14.77 11.06 0.46
CA LEU A 303 -13.61 11.59 -0.25
C LEU A 303 -13.93 11.98 -1.70
N GLY A 304 -14.82 11.25 -2.37
CA GLY A 304 -15.32 11.58 -3.72
C GLY A 304 -14.38 11.28 -4.88
N CYS A 305 -13.16 10.83 -4.62
CA CYS A 305 -12.10 10.62 -5.62
C CYS A 305 -12.06 9.21 -6.25
N GLY A 306 -12.98 8.31 -5.90
CA GLY A 306 -12.97 6.92 -6.39
C GLY A 306 -11.87 6.06 -5.74
N ILE A 307 -11.66 4.84 -6.24
CA ILE A 307 -10.63 3.91 -5.77
C ILE A 307 -10.02 3.12 -6.94
N GLY A 308 -8.78 2.63 -6.78
CA GLY A 308 -8.08 1.80 -7.76
C GLY A 308 -7.94 2.51 -9.10
N ASP A 309 -8.29 1.82 -10.20
CA ASP A 309 -8.19 2.36 -11.57
C ASP A 309 -9.09 3.59 -11.83
N GLU A 310 -10.08 3.84 -10.97
CA GLU A 310 -11.00 4.99 -11.09
C GLU A 310 -10.63 6.13 -10.17
N PHE A 311 -9.52 6.00 -9.44
CA PHE A 311 -9.06 7.03 -8.55
C PHE A 311 -8.66 8.29 -9.34
N ASP A 312 -9.27 9.41 -8.98
CA ASP A 312 -9.01 10.72 -9.59
C ASP A 312 -8.83 11.75 -8.48
N ILE A 313 -7.59 12.12 -8.22
CA ILE A 313 -7.24 13.06 -7.15
C ILE A 313 -7.87 14.44 -7.35
N SER A 314 -8.16 14.84 -8.60
CA SER A 314 -8.79 16.14 -8.90
C SER A 314 -10.22 16.24 -8.34
N LYS A 315 -10.83 15.12 -7.99
CA LYS A 315 -12.18 15.04 -7.40
C LYS A 315 -12.16 14.96 -5.88
N LEU A 316 -10.98 15.05 -5.26
CA LEU A 316 -10.85 15.01 -3.81
C LEU A 316 -11.61 16.18 -3.18
N ARG A 317 -12.44 15.89 -2.19
CA ARG A 317 -13.35 16.85 -1.55
C ARG A 317 -12.73 17.56 -0.34
N TYR A 318 -11.65 17.05 0.20
CA TYR A 318 -10.97 17.59 1.39
C TYR A 318 -9.45 17.53 1.20
N ASP A 319 -8.78 18.68 1.37
CA ASP A 319 -7.31 18.75 1.23
C ASP A 319 -6.59 17.86 2.24
N LYS A 320 -7.10 17.78 3.47
CA LYS A 320 -6.48 16.97 4.52
C LYS A 320 -7.43 15.89 5.03
N VAL A 321 -6.92 14.67 5.09
CA VAL A 321 -7.63 13.49 5.58
C VAL A 321 -6.95 13.03 6.86
N PHE A 322 -7.61 13.22 7.99
CA PHE A 322 -7.11 12.81 9.30
C PHE A 322 -7.70 11.48 9.72
N ILE A 323 -6.83 10.53 10.09
CA ILE A 323 -7.22 9.33 10.83
C ILE A 323 -7.14 9.69 12.30
N MET A 324 -8.25 9.57 13.02
CA MET A 324 -8.35 9.88 14.44
C MET A 324 -8.91 8.67 15.18
N ALA A 325 -8.03 7.89 15.76
CA ALA A 325 -8.32 6.65 16.47
C ALA A 325 -7.87 6.74 17.93
N ASP A 326 -8.40 5.86 18.77
CA ASP A 326 -8.01 5.74 20.17
C ASP A 326 -6.53 5.39 20.30
N ALA A 327 -5.89 5.83 21.37
CA ALA A 327 -4.47 5.57 21.65
C ALA A 327 -4.26 4.18 22.27
N ASP A 328 -4.93 3.16 21.78
CA ASP A 328 -4.84 1.79 22.23
C ASP A 328 -4.50 0.83 21.07
N VAL A 329 -4.43 -0.47 21.35
CA VAL A 329 -4.09 -1.50 20.37
C VAL A 329 -5.16 -1.63 19.26
N ASP A 330 -6.42 -1.40 19.59
CA ASP A 330 -7.52 -1.47 18.62
C ASP A 330 -7.53 -0.25 17.69
N GLY A 331 -7.31 0.95 18.22
CA GLY A 331 -7.17 2.16 17.43
C GLY A 331 -5.93 2.13 16.53
N SER A 332 -4.81 1.62 17.01
CA SER A 332 -3.61 1.38 16.20
C SER A 332 -3.87 0.40 15.06
N HIS A 333 -4.67 -0.65 15.30
CA HIS A 333 -5.08 -1.59 14.26
C HIS A 333 -6.03 -0.95 13.23
N ILE A 334 -7.00 -0.13 13.65
CA ILE A 334 -7.89 0.61 12.75
C ILE A 334 -7.09 1.58 11.88
N CYS A 335 -6.13 2.30 12.47
CA CYS A 335 -5.21 3.17 11.74
C CYS A 335 -4.44 2.38 10.67
N THR A 336 -3.88 1.23 11.01
CA THR A 336 -3.14 0.36 10.08
C THR A 336 -4.04 -0.15 8.95
N LEU A 337 -5.28 -0.56 9.23
CA LEU A 337 -6.24 -0.99 8.22
C LEU A 337 -6.59 0.15 7.25
N MET A 338 -6.76 1.38 7.76
CA MET A 338 -7.02 2.56 6.93
C MET A 338 -5.82 2.91 6.06
N LEU A 339 -4.61 2.88 6.62
CA LEU A 339 -3.37 3.11 5.86
C LEU A 339 -3.18 2.04 4.77
N THR A 340 -3.48 0.76 5.06
CA THR A 340 -3.47 -0.32 4.06
C THR A 340 -4.44 -0.01 2.92
N PHE A 341 -5.65 0.45 3.25
CA PHE A 341 -6.66 0.81 2.25
C PHE A 341 -6.20 1.99 1.39
N PHE A 342 -5.68 3.05 1.98
CA PHE A 342 -5.17 4.20 1.22
C PHE A 342 -3.96 3.82 0.36
N PHE A 343 -3.04 3.03 0.89
CA PHE A 343 -1.86 2.59 0.14
C PHE A 343 -2.22 1.73 -1.07
N ARG A 344 -3.17 0.79 -0.94
CA ARG A 344 -3.55 -0.13 -2.02
C ARG A 344 -4.49 0.48 -3.05
N TYR A 345 -5.40 1.36 -2.64
CA TYR A 345 -6.51 1.81 -3.49
C TYR A 345 -6.59 3.32 -3.72
N MET A 346 -5.85 4.11 -2.95
CA MET A 346 -5.84 5.59 -3.03
C MET A 346 -4.41 6.14 -2.82
N ARG A 347 -3.41 5.45 -3.33
CA ARG A 347 -1.99 5.75 -3.10
C ARG A 347 -1.61 7.21 -3.37
N PRO A 348 -2.11 7.89 -4.43
CA PRO A 348 -1.79 9.30 -4.65
C PRO A 348 -2.20 10.24 -3.51
N LEU A 349 -3.17 9.86 -2.64
CA LEU A 349 -3.47 10.64 -1.42
C LEU A 349 -2.28 10.73 -0.48
N ILE A 350 -1.51 9.65 -0.35
CA ILE A 350 -0.32 9.62 0.51
C ILE A 350 0.83 10.34 -0.18
N GLU A 351 1.06 10.05 -1.46
CA GLU A 351 2.17 10.61 -2.25
C GLU A 351 2.09 12.13 -2.36
N GLN A 352 0.89 12.70 -2.50
CA GLN A 352 0.66 14.14 -2.55
C GLN A 352 0.51 14.77 -1.15
N GLY A 353 0.53 13.94 -0.09
CA GLY A 353 0.61 14.39 1.30
C GLY A 353 -0.70 14.86 1.90
N HIS A 354 -1.81 14.28 1.48
CA HIS A 354 -3.14 14.58 2.01
C HIS A 354 -3.50 13.77 3.26
N VAL A 355 -2.73 12.70 3.62
CA VAL A 355 -3.06 11.78 4.72
C VAL A 355 -2.28 12.11 5.97
N TYR A 356 -2.99 12.20 7.09
CA TYR A 356 -2.44 12.50 8.40
C TYR A 356 -3.03 11.57 9.47
N VAL A 357 -2.26 11.34 10.53
CA VAL A 357 -2.74 10.71 11.78
C VAL A 357 -2.76 11.78 12.86
N ALA A 358 -3.92 12.00 13.43
CA ALA A 358 -4.08 12.88 14.58
C ALA A 358 -3.59 12.17 15.86
N GLN A 359 -2.85 12.87 16.69
CA GLN A 359 -2.34 12.35 17.96
C GLN A 359 -3.04 13.06 19.13
N PRO A 360 -4.05 12.45 19.74
CA PRO A 360 -4.65 12.98 20.95
C PRO A 360 -3.70 12.84 22.14
N PRO A 361 -3.83 13.67 23.18
CA PRO A 361 -3.03 13.53 24.39
C PRO A 361 -3.41 12.24 25.14
N LEU A 362 -2.40 11.61 25.75
CA LEU A 362 -2.58 10.43 26.60
C LEU A 362 -2.99 10.81 28.03
N PHE A 363 -2.54 11.98 28.51
CA PHE A 363 -2.76 12.39 29.89
C PHE A 363 -3.31 13.82 29.98
N LYS A 364 -4.20 14.00 30.95
CA LYS A 364 -4.65 15.29 31.47
C LYS A 364 -4.09 15.49 32.84
N VAL A 365 -3.33 16.57 33.06
CA VAL A 365 -2.76 16.97 34.36
C VAL A 365 -3.48 18.23 34.82
N GLN A 366 -4.17 18.17 35.94
CA GLN A 366 -5.02 19.26 36.42
C GLN A 366 -4.67 19.64 37.87
N LYS A 367 -4.43 20.94 38.11
CA LYS A 367 -4.27 21.51 39.43
C LYS A 367 -5.12 22.77 39.56
N GLY A 368 -6.19 22.67 40.34
CA GLY A 368 -7.18 23.76 40.44
C GLY A 368 -7.83 24.02 39.03
N SER A 369 -7.73 25.26 38.57
CA SER A 369 -8.24 25.67 37.25
C SER A 369 -7.25 25.44 36.10
N THR A 370 -5.98 25.16 36.43
CA THR A 370 -4.95 24.94 35.40
C THR A 370 -4.97 23.51 34.89
N ILE A 371 -5.11 23.37 33.59
CA ILE A 371 -5.11 22.09 32.86
C ILE A 371 -3.94 22.11 31.89
N LYS A 372 -3.13 21.06 31.89
CA LYS A 372 -2.13 20.78 30.85
C LYS A 372 -2.32 19.36 30.32
N TYR A 373 -1.86 19.12 29.09
CA TYR A 373 -1.95 17.83 28.44
C TYR A 373 -0.57 17.28 28.14
N ALA A 374 -0.41 15.95 28.21
CA ALA A 374 0.82 15.26 27.83
C ALA A 374 0.53 14.17 26.81
N TYR A 375 1.39 14.05 25.80
CA TYR A 375 1.25 13.14 24.67
C TYR A 375 2.08 11.85 24.85
N ASN A 376 2.94 11.81 25.86
CA ASN A 376 3.74 10.65 26.21
C ASN A 376 4.12 10.67 27.71
N ASP A 377 4.69 9.54 28.20
CA ASP A 377 5.06 9.39 29.60
C ASP A 377 6.17 10.37 30.03
N ALA A 378 7.09 10.74 29.16
CA ALA A 378 8.16 11.68 29.45
C ALA A 378 7.58 13.08 29.69
N GLU A 379 6.66 13.55 28.85
CA GLU A 379 5.96 14.83 29.07
C GLU A 379 5.11 14.79 30.34
N MET A 380 4.44 13.68 30.61
CA MET A 380 3.65 13.51 31.82
C MET A 380 4.54 13.61 33.07
N ALA A 381 5.72 12.99 33.07
CA ALA A 381 6.67 13.07 34.15
C ALA A 381 7.18 14.51 34.40
N LEU A 382 7.47 15.26 33.33
CA LEU A 382 7.85 16.66 33.39
C LEU A 382 6.73 17.53 33.99
N LEU A 383 5.50 17.36 33.49
CA LEU A 383 4.34 18.10 33.99
C LEU A 383 4.02 17.76 35.43
N SER A 384 4.28 16.54 35.90
CA SER A 384 4.11 16.12 37.28
C SER A 384 5.10 16.84 38.22
N GLN A 385 6.33 17.10 37.75
CA GLN A 385 7.33 17.88 38.48
C GLN A 385 6.97 19.37 38.52
N GLU A 386 6.47 19.92 37.39
CA GLU A 386 6.05 21.33 37.31
C GLU A 386 4.80 21.62 38.19
N MET A 387 3.90 20.62 38.30
CA MET A 387 2.62 20.77 38.99
C MET A 387 2.49 19.77 40.18
N PRO A 388 3.27 19.88 41.24
CA PRO A 388 3.22 18.94 42.35
C PRO A 388 1.82 18.86 42.96
N GLY A 389 1.29 17.62 43.15
CA GLY A 389 -0.04 17.38 43.68
C GLY A 389 -1.18 17.61 42.68
N ALA A 390 -0.90 17.76 41.40
CA ALA A 390 -1.92 17.77 40.35
C ALA A 390 -2.59 16.40 40.25
N LYS A 391 -3.88 16.42 39.86
CA LYS A 391 -4.62 15.20 39.49
C LYS A 391 -4.24 14.81 38.08
N ILE A 392 -3.76 13.58 37.89
CA ILE A 392 -3.42 13.01 36.57
C ILE A 392 -4.55 12.06 36.17
N ASN A 393 -5.13 12.29 35.01
CA ASN A 393 -6.08 11.38 34.38
C ASN A 393 -5.45 10.87 33.09
N ARG A 394 -5.41 9.54 32.90
CA ARG A 394 -5.04 8.91 31.63
C ARG A 394 -6.31 8.69 30.82
N TYR A 395 -6.31 9.16 29.58
CA TYR A 395 -7.38 8.86 28.64
C TYR A 395 -7.20 7.44 28.07
N LYS A 396 -8.26 6.66 28.09
CA LYS A 396 -8.31 5.33 27.47
C LYS A 396 -8.76 5.38 26.01
N GLY A 397 -9.51 6.44 25.66
CA GLY A 397 -9.97 6.67 24.31
C GLY A 397 -10.54 8.07 24.12
N LEU A 398 -10.73 8.45 22.87
CA LEU A 398 -11.27 9.75 22.44
C LEU A 398 -12.68 10.02 22.98
N GLY A 399 -13.45 8.95 23.22
CA GLY A 399 -14.81 9.05 23.78
C GLY A 399 -14.87 9.58 25.22
N GLU A 400 -13.72 9.62 25.95
CA GLU A 400 -13.63 10.20 27.30
C GLU A 400 -13.37 11.72 27.26
N MET A 401 -13.05 12.27 26.08
CA MET A 401 -12.82 13.71 25.91
C MET A 401 -14.13 14.42 25.59
N ASN A 402 -14.37 15.53 26.28
CA ASN A 402 -15.47 16.40 25.90
C ASN A 402 -15.14 17.20 24.62
N PRO A 403 -16.13 17.83 23.96
CA PRO A 403 -15.94 18.53 22.70
C PRO A 403 -14.85 19.61 22.75
N GLU A 404 -14.81 20.40 23.83
CA GLU A 404 -13.82 21.48 24.01
C GLU A 404 -12.41 20.92 24.12
N GLN A 405 -12.22 19.84 24.90
CA GLN A 405 -10.92 19.18 25.06
C GLN A 405 -10.43 18.61 23.72
N LEU A 406 -11.31 17.94 22.98
CA LEU A 406 -10.97 17.36 21.68
C LEU A 406 -10.62 18.44 20.66
N TRP A 407 -11.35 19.56 20.67
CA TRP A 407 -11.02 20.72 19.85
C TRP A 407 -9.63 21.27 20.22
N GLU A 408 -9.44 21.64 21.48
CA GLU A 408 -8.24 22.31 21.96
C GLU A 408 -6.95 21.52 21.71
N THR A 409 -7.01 20.18 21.85
CA THR A 409 -5.80 19.33 21.82
C THR A 409 -5.56 18.63 20.49
N THR A 410 -6.62 18.33 19.72
CA THR A 410 -6.53 17.38 18.59
C THR A 410 -7.06 17.94 17.26
N MET A 411 -8.03 18.85 17.29
CA MET A 411 -8.69 19.31 16.07
C MET A 411 -8.33 20.74 15.69
N ASN A 412 -8.00 21.61 16.67
CA ASN A 412 -7.62 22.99 16.39
C ASN A 412 -6.30 23.04 15.62
N PRO A 413 -6.28 23.64 14.41
CA PRO A 413 -5.10 23.75 13.57
C PRO A 413 -3.88 24.37 14.26
N ASP A 414 -4.10 25.26 15.23
CA ASP A 414 -3.02 25.99 15.92
C ASP A 414 -2.30 25.16 16.98
N ASN A 415 -2.98 24.15 17.57
CA ASN A 415 -2.48 23.45 18.77
C ASN A 415 -2.31 21.95 18.57
N ARG A 416 -2.95 21.36 17.55
CA ARG A 416 -2.99 19.91 17.33
C ARG A 416 -1.63 19.32 17.01
N VAL A 417 -1.40 18.10 17.51
CA VAL A 417 -0.25 17.28 17.15
C VAL A 417 -0.69 16.28 16.07
N ILE A 418 0.01 16.30 14.94
CA ILE A 418 -0.32 15.45 13.79
C ILE A 418 0.94 14.83 13.19
N VAL A 419 0.80 13.63 12.62
CA VAL A 419 1.84 12.99 11.84
C VAL A 419 1.38 12.91 10.39
N ARG A 420 2.13 13.53 9.49
CA ARG A 420 1.91 13.38 8.05
C ARG A 420 2.44 12.04 7.60
N ILE A 421 1.63 11.29 6.86
CA ILE A 421 2.03 10.00 6.31
C ILE A 421 2.74 10.22 4.97
N THR A 422 3.92 9.63 4.83
CA THR A 422 4.74 9.70 3.61
C THR A 422 5.21 8.32 3.19
N ILE A 423 5.48 8.14 1.91
CA ILE A 423 6.10 6.93 1.35
C ILE A 423 7.52 7.33 0.94
N GLU A 424 8.52 6.95 1.75
CA GLU A 424 9.93 7.20 1.43
C GLU A 424 10.48 6.16 0.45
N ASP A 425 10.02 4.91 0.58
CA ASP A 425 10.42 3.76 -0.22
C ASP A 425 9.19 2.90 -0.50
N ALA A 426 8.72 2.93 -1.75
CA ALA A 426 7.49 2.26 -2.13
C ALA A 426 7.59 0.73 -2.06
N GLU A 427 8.78 0.17 -2.32
CA GLU A 427 9.01 -1.28 -2.25
C GLU A 427 8.98 -1.77 -0.80
N LYS A 428 9.61 -1.04 0.12
CA LYS A 428 9.57 -1.38 1.55
C LYS A 428 8.19 -1.20 2.15
N ALA A 429 7.44 -0.16 1.72
CA ALA A 429 6.06 0.03 2.16
C ALA A 429 5.18 -1.14 1.69
N ASP A 430 5.31 -1.55 0.41
CA ASP A 430 4.60 -2.72 -0.14
C ASP A 430 4.94 -4.00 0.64
N GLU A 431 6.23 -4.25 0.88
CA GLU A 431 6.68 -5.38 1.68
C GLU A 431 6.09 -5.36 3.10
N ALA A 432 6.13 -4.22 3.76
CA ALA A 432 5.60 -4.08 5.12
C ALA A 432 4.09 -4.39 5.18
N PHE A 433 3.30 -3.86 4.24
CA PHE A 433 1.86 -4.17 4.18
C PHE A 433 1.61 -5.65 3.85
N THR A 434 2.36 -6.24 2.91
CA THR A 434 2.23 -7.66 2.56
C THR A 434 2.55 -8.56 3.74
N ILE A 435 3.64 -8.30 4.47
CA ILE A 435 4.04 -9.09 5.64
C ILE A 435 3.07 -8.93 6.80
N LEU A 436 2.75 -7.68 7.16
CA LEU A 436 1.99 -7.39 8.38
C LEU A 436 0.49 -7.63 8.20
N MET A 437 -0.05 -7.35 7.02
CA MET A 437 -1.48 -7.39 6.74
C MET A 437 -1.90 -8.54 5.82
N GLY A 438 -0.96 -9.24 5.19
CA GLY A 438 -1.21 -10.39 4.30
C GLY A 438 -1.72 -11.64 5.01
N ASP A 439 -2.03 -12.69 4.24
CA ASP A 439 -2.58 -13.95 4.74
C ASP A 439 -1.54 -14.81 5.46
N GLN A 440 -0.28 -14.70 5.07
CA GLN A 440 0.79 -15.53 5.61
C GLN A 440 1.12 -15.15 7.06
N VAL A 441 1.13 -16.16 7.92
CA VAL A 441 1.35 -15.99 9.37
C VAL A 441 2.83 -15.94 9.71
N GLU A 442 3.62 -16.79 9.08
CA GLU A 442 5.03 -17.00 9.43
C GLU A 442 5.92 -15.75 9.18
N PRO A 443 5.83 -15.04 8.03
CA PRO A 443 6.58 -13.80 7.83
C PRO A 443 6.25 -12.74 8.88
N ARG A 444 4.97 -12.62 9.25
CA ARG A 444 4.51 -11.71 10.30
C ARG A 444 5.06 -12.09 11.66
N ARG A 445 5.05 -13.37 12.00
CA ARG A 445 5.62 -13.89 13.24
C ARG A 445 7.11 -13.58 13.34
N ARG A 446 7.89 -13.87 12.28
CA ARG A 446 9.32 -13.54 12.21
C ARG A 446 9.57 -12.04 12.35
N PHE A 447 8.77 -11.22 11.68
CA PHE A 447 8.86 -9.76 11.80
C PHE A 447 8.66 -9.31 13.25
N ILE A 448 7.62 -9.83 13.92
CA ILE A 448 7.33 -9.51 15.33
C ILE A 448 8.47 -9.96 16.24
N GLU A 449 8.95 -11.18 16.10
CA GLU A 449 10.05 -11.74 16.90
C GLU A 449 11.35 -10.92 16.73
N THR A 450 11.68 -10.56 15.48
CA THR A 450 12.90 -9.79 15.18
C THR A 450 12.82 -8.36 15.71
N ASN A 451 11.63 -7.75 15.73
CA ASN A 451 11.44 -6.34 16.11
C ASN A 451 10.85 -6.17 17.52
N ALA A 452 10.64 -7.23 18.28
CA ALA A 452 10.00 -7.19 19.59
C ALA A 452 10.71 -6.25 20.58
N GLN A 453 12.03 -6.16 20.49
CA GLN A 453 12.85 -5.27 21.35
C GLN A 453 12.56 -3.77 21.13
N TYR A 454 12.00 -3.38 19.98
CA TYR A 454 11.65 -1.99 19.68
C TYR A 454 10.19 -1.68 20.00
N ALA A 455 9.40 -2.69 20.38
CA ALA A 455 7.99 -2.51 20.69
C ALA A 455 7.86 -1.77 22.03
N LYS A 456 7.11 -0.68 22.00
CA LYS A 456 6.64 -0.02 23.21
C LYS A 456 5.34 -0.71 23.62
N LEU A 457 5.43 -1.57 24.61
CA LEU A 457 4.27 -2.26 25.17
C LEU A 457 3.63 -1.35 26.22
N ASP A 458 2.33 -1.15 26.09
CA ASP A 458 1.50 -0.52 27.10
C ASP A 458 1.01 -1.62 28.05
N VAL A 459 1.85 -1.96 29.06
CA VAL A 459 1.59 -3.02 30.05
C VAL A 459 1.20 -2.40 31.38
#